data_df4106c2feed28344dd5c4a8605a4724
#
_entry.id   df4106c2feed28344dd5c4a8605a4724
#
_cell.length_a   1.000
_cell.length_b   1.000
_cell.length_c   1.000
_cell.angle_alpha   90.00
_cell.angle_beta   90.00
_cell.angle_gamma   90.00
#
_symmetry.space_group_name_H-M   'P 1'
#
loop_
_entity.id
_entity.type
_entity.pdbx_description
1 polymer ?
#
loop_
_entity_poly.entity_id
_entity_poly.type
_entity_poly.pdbx_seq_one_letter_code
_entity_poly.pdbx_strand_id
1 'polypeptide(L)'
;VSGPDGVETHRARLVAGSDGPQSRVRDAVSLPEPTELLHGVLGFDSEPDDGDFVDVHLTVPRFFAWRIPRGDAGVEYGLAVPPDEAAGERFAAFTDSYGVETDRRCSGLIPIGPPASVTSDRTFLLGDAAAQTKPFTGGGIRYGMTAADHAAREIDPADPGTLADYERAWRRDIGREIRLGAAGRRGHSLPGPL
;
A
#
# COMPACT_ATOMS: atom_id res chain seq x y z
N VAL A 1 3.71 20.50 13.44
CA VAL A 1 4.59 19.71 12.56
C VAL A 1 6.01 19.87 13.07
N SER A 2 6.73 18.76 13.22
CA SER A 2 8.16 18.78 13.61
C SER A 2 9.02 18.60 12.35
N GLY A 3 9.98 19.51 12.16
CA GLY A 3 10.94 19.50 11.07
C GLY A 3 12.37 19.72 11.58
N PRO A 4 13.37 19.74 10.68
CA PRO A 4 14.76 19.98 11.04
C PRO A 4 15.00 21.30 11.78
N ASP A 5 14.19 22.33 11.46
CA ASP A 5 14.27 23.67 12.01
C ASP A 5 13.42 23.89 13.27
N GLY A 6 12.81 22.83 13.80
CA GLY A 6 11.99 22.87 15.02
C GLY A 6 10.54 22.48 14.81
N VAL A 7 9.68 22.99 15.70
CA VAL A 7 8.24 22.72 15.71
C VAL A 7 7.49 23.93 15.17
N GLU A 8 6.70 23.70 14.10
CA GLU A 8 5.80 24.70 13.55
C GLU A 8 4.33 24.35 13.86
N THR A 9 3.55 25.39 14.16
CA THR A 9 2.11 25.25 14.41
C THR A 9 1.31 25.82 13.26
N HIS A 10 0.51 24.99 12.61
CA HIS A 10 -0.40 25.39 11.53
C HIS A 10 -1.85 25.27 12.01
N ARG A 11 -2.71 26.20 11.57
CA ARG A 11 -4.15 26.11 11.76
C ARG A 11 -4.83 25.82 10.44
N ALA A 12 -5.64 24.77 10.39
CA ALA A 12 -6.37 24.35 9.20
C ALA A 12 -7.83 24.06 9.56
N ARG A 13 -8.71 24.11 8.58
CA ARG A 13 -10.12 23.69 8.75
C ARG A 13 -10.23 22.18 8.79
N LEU A 14 -9.45 21.50 7.94
CA LEU A 14 -9.35 20.04 7.84
C LEU A 14 -7.89 19.62 7.71
N VAL A 15 -7.61 18.38 8.06
CA VAL A 15 -6.32 17.71 7.87
C VAL A 15 -6.51 16.47 7.00
N ALA A 16 -5.75 16.39 5.90
CA ALA A 16 -5.67 15.21 5.07
C ALA A 16 -4.43 14.39 5.47
N GLY A 17 -4.60 13.15 5.91
CA GLY A 17 -3.52 12.19 6.14
C GLY A 17 -3.21 11.42 4.86
N SER A 18 -2.08 11.74 4.22
CA SER A 18 -1.57 11.04 3.03
C SER A 18 -0.10 10.63 3.28
N ASP A 19 0.21 10.28 4.51
CA ASP A 19 1.54 10.11 5.06
C ASP A 19 1.98 8.63 5.11
N GLY A 20 1.34 7.80 4.30
CA GLY A 20 1.73 6.41 4.08
C GLY A 20 1.16 5.42 5.10
N PRO A 21 1.59 4.15 5.02
CA PRO A 21 0.96 3.06 5.77
C PRO A 21 1.09 3.16 7.29
N GLN A 22 2.16 3.80 7.78
CA GLN A 22 2.39 4.09 9.20
C GLN A 22 1.97 5.54 9.52
N SER A 23 0.74 5.88 9.20
CA SER A 23 0.23 7.25 9.27
C SER A 23 0.23 7.82 10.70
N ARG A 24 1.03 8.85 10.90
CA ARG A 24 1.03 9.65 12.13
C ARG A 24 -0.25 10.44 12.29
N VAL A 25 -0.87 10.83 11.17
CA VAL A 25 -2.17 11.54 11.20
C VAL A 25 -3.25 10.60 11.71
N ARG A 26 -3.28 9.34 11.25
CA ARG A 26 -4.20 8.30 11.74
C ARG A 26 -4.07 8.12 13.25
N ASP A 27 -2.84 7.95 13.72
CA ASP A 27 -2.53 7.71 15.14
C ASP A 27 -2.93 8.91 16.01
N ALA A 28 -2.64 10.14 15.56
CA ALA A 28 -2.92 11.37 16.30
C ALA A 28 -4.42 11.59 16.56
N VAL A 29 -5.29 11.01 15.71
CA VAL A 29 -6.76 11.11 15.87
C VAL A 29 -7.41 9.77 16.24
N SER A 30 -6.59 8.79 16.62
CA SER A 30 -7.03 7.46 17.08
C SER A 30 -7.93 6.73 16.07
N LEU A 31 -7.70 6.93 14.78
CA LEU A 31 -8.37 6.16 13.75
C LEU A 31 -7.80 4.73 13.71
N PRO A 32 -8.63 3.72 13.40
CA PRO A 32 -8.19 2.32 13.45
C PRO A 32 -7.14 1.97 12.39
N GLU A 33 -6.34 0.97 12.71
CA GLU A 33 -5.28 0.44 11.84
C GLU A 33 -5.84 -0.33 10.63
N PRO A 34 -5.05 -0.47 9.54
CA PRO A 34 -5.29 -1.46 8.50
C PRO A 34 -5.39 -2.87 9.06
N THR A 35 -6.09 -3.76 8.35
CA THR A 35 -6.23 -5.16 8.77
C THR A 35 -4.90 -5.89 8.82
N GLU A 36 -3.99 -5.57 7.90
CA GLU A 36 -2.66 -6.20 7.77
C GLU A 36 -1.68 -5.21 7.13
N LEU A 37 -0.41 -5.31 7.53
CA LEU A 37 0.71 -4.66 6.85
C LEU A 37 1.63 -5.74 6.30
N LEU A 38 1.92 -5.70 5.00
CA LEU A 38 2.95 -6.55 4.40
C LEU A 38 4.26 -5.80 4.37
N HIS A 39 5.38 -6.53 4.46
CA HIS A 39 6.71 -5.98 4.27
C HIS A 39 7.14 -6.23 2.82
N GLY A 40 7.19 -5.18 2.00
CA GLY A 40 7.65 -5.20 0.63
C GLY A 40 9.15 -4.92 0.53
N VAL A 41 9.83 -5.64 -0.38
CA VAL A 41 11.22 -5.37 -0.76
C VAL A 41 11.29 -5.30 -2.29
N LEU A 42 11.96 -4.28 -2.79
CA LEU A 42 12.29 -4.10 -4.20
C LEU A 42 13.79 -4.04 -4.39
N GLY A 43 14.29 -4.61 -5.48
CA GLY A 43 15.66 -4.46 -5.93
C GLY A 43 15.69 -4.23 -7.44
N PHE A 44 16.72 -3.54 -7.89
CA PHE A 44 16.92 -3.19 -9.29
C PHE A 44 18.29 -3.69 -9.74
N ASP A 45 18.29 -4.33 -10.89
CA ASP A 45 19.47 -4.68 -11.64
C ASP A 45 19.51 -3.75 -12.87
N SER A 46 20.65 -3.14 -13.14
CA SER A 46 20.82 -2.21 -14.26
C SER A 46 21.14 -2.89 -15.59
N GLU A 47 21.36 -4.22 -15.60
CA GLU A 47 21.59 -4.94 -16.85
C GLU A 47 20.33 -4.90 -17.72
N PRO A 48 20.41 -4.38 -18.97
CA PRO A 48 19.26 -4.27 -19.87
C PRO A 48 18.56 -5.61 -20.12
N ASP A 49 17.24 -5.58 -20.15
CA ASP A 49 16.41 -6.75 -20.42
C ASP A 49 15.16 -6.35 -21.21
N ASP A 50 15.10 -6.79 -22.47
CA ASP A 50 14.00 -6.53 -23.42
C ASP A 50 12.89 -7.59 -23.34
N GLY A 51 12.82 -8.36 -22.26
CA GLY A 51 11.79 -9.37 -22.06
C GLY A 51 10.38 -8.78 -22.04
N ASP A 52 9.43 -9.51 -22.64
CA ASP A 52 8.02 -9.08 -22.78
C ASP A 52 7.12 -9.52 -21.61
N PHE A 53 7.65 -10.33 -20.69
CA PHE A 53 6.85 -10.96 -19.65
C PHE A 53 7.22 -10.50 -18.25
N VAL A 54 6.20 -10.33 -17.42
CA VAL A 54 6.36 -10.24 -15.98
C VAL A 54 6.27 -11.64 -15.40
N ASP A 55 7.32 -12.06 -14.70
CA ASP A 55 7.30 -13.31 -13.96
C ASP A 55 6.65 -13.09 -12.59
N VAL A 56 5.69 -13.92 -12.24
CA VAL A 56 5.02 -13.88 -10.93
C VAL A 56 5.20 -15.25 -10.25
N HIS A 57 5.79 -15.22 -9.07
CA HIS A 57 6.08 -16.40 -8.27
C HIS A 57 5.15 -16.48 -7.06
N LEU A 58 4.22 -17.42 -7.07
CA LEU A 58 3.24 -17.65 -6.00
C LEU A 58 3.80 -18.51 -4.84
N THR A 59 5.11 -18.65 -4.77
CA THR A 59 5.79 -19.44 -3.73
C THR A 59 6.07 -18.67 -2.44
N VAL A 60 5.79 -17.37 -2.46
CA VAL A 60 5.94 -16.50 -1.28
C VAL A 60 4.70 -16.60 -0.39
N PRO A 61 4.85 -16.80 0.94
CA PRO A 61 3.72 -16.91 1.84
C PRO A 61 2.78 -15.71 1.78
N ARG A 62 1.51 -15.96 1.59
CA ARG A 62 0.41 -14.99 1.61
C ARG A 62 0.53 -13.82 0.64
N PHE A 63 1.50 -13.85 -0.28
CA PHE A 63 1.66 -12.88 -1.37
C PHE A 63 2.43 -13.51 -2.53
N PHE A 64 3.25 -12.75 -3.25
CA PHE A 64 4.04 -13.24 -4.37
C PHE A 64 5.36 -12.47 -4.50
N ALA A 65 6.29 -13.03 -5.29
CA ALA A 65 7.45 -12.33 -5.81
C ALA A 65 7.26 -12.07 -7.31
N TRP A 66 7.96 -11.07 -7.82
CA TRP A 66 7.89 -10.69 -9.23
C TRP A 66 9.24 -10.28 -9.78
N ARG A 67 9.39 -10.49 -11.09
CA ARG A 67 10.47 -9.97 -11.92
C ARG A 67 9.85 -9.22 -13.08
N ILE A 68 10.27 -7.98 -13.30
CA ILE A 68 9.74 -7.10 -14.34
C ILE A 68 10.88 -6.58 -15.18
N PRO A 69 11.03 -7.04 -16.45
CA PRO A 69 11.92 -6.42 -17.42
C PRO A 69 11.51 -4.97 -17.69
N ARG A 70 12.48 -4.08 -17.81
CA ARG A 70 12.26 -2.64 -17.99
C ARG A 70 13.08 -2.07 -19.17
N GLY A 71 13.44 -2.92 -20.12
CA GLY A 71 14.24 -2.55 -21.28
C GLY A 71 15.61 -2.04 -20.86
N ASP A 72 16.03 -0.89 -21.43
CA ASP A 72 17.32 -0.24 -21.11
C ASP A 72 17.47 0.16 -19.63
N ALA A 73 16.38 0.22 -18.87
CA ALA A 73 16.41 0.53 -17.43
C ALA A 73 16.68 -0.70 -16.55
N GLY A 74 16.92 -1.87 -17.18
CA GLY A 74 17.25 -3.10 -16.49
C GLY A 74 16.05 -3.91 -16.02
N VAL A 75 16.13 -4.50 -14.84
CA VAL A 75 15.11 -5.39 -14.28
C VAL A 75 14.73 -4.97 -12.85
N GLU A 76 13.44 -5.01 -12.58
CA GLU A 76 12.93 -4.87 -11.22
C GLU A 76 12.60 -6.25 -10.65
N TYR A 77 13.13 -6.55 -9.47
CA TYR A 77 12.79 -7.70 -8.65
C TYR A 77 12.05 -7.24 -7.41
N GLY A 78 11.02 -7.96 -7.02
CA GLY A 78 10.29 -7.61 -5.81
C GLY A 78 9.57 -8.77 -5.17
N LEU A 79 9.28 -8.62 -3.91
CA LEU A 79 8.35 -9.47 -3.17
C LEU A 79 7.71 -8.70 -2.02
N ALA A 80 6.62 -9.23 -1.51
CA ALA A 80 6.09 -8.81 -0.23
C ALA A 80 5.72 -10.03 0.60
N VAL A 81 5.89 -9.91 1.90
CA VAL A 81 5.63 -10.99 2.87
C VAL A 81 4.92 -10.43 4.09
N PRO A 82 4.25 -11.26 4.89
CA PRO A 82 3.76 -10.87 6.20
C PRO A 82 4.89 -10.38 7.12
N PRO A 83 4.57 -9.57 8.15
CA PRO A 83 5.57 -9.00 9.06
C PRO A 83 6.36 -10.02 9.89
N ASP A 84 5.80 -11.22 10.07
CA ASP A 84 6.41 -12.35 10.77
C ASP A 84 7.42 -13.15 9.92
N GLU A 85 7.58 -12.75 8.65
CA GLU A 85 8.52 -13.37 7.71
C GLU A 85 9.76 -12.49 7.50
N ALA A 86 10.91 -13.15 7.29
CA ALA A 86 12.18 -12.46 7.04
C ALA A 86 12.26 -11.94 5.58
N ALA A 87 11.65 -10.80 5.30
CA ALA A 87 11.53 -10.24 3.93
C ALA A 87 12.88 -10.10 3.21
N GLY A 88 13.92 -9.66 3.93
CA GLY A 88 15.26 -9.49 3.35
C GLY A 88 15.93 -10.82 2.96
N GLU A 89 15.79 -11.87 3.77
CA GLU A 89 16.33 -13.20 3.46
C GLU A 89 15.60 -13.84 2.29
N ARG A 90 14.26 -13.72 2.29
CA ARG A 90 13.44 -14.21 1.17
C ARG A 90 13.74 -13.49 -0.12
N PHE A 91 13.99 -12.18 -0.04
CA PHE A 91 14.38 -11.40 -1.22
C PHE A 91 15.75 -11.82 -1.74
N ALA A 92 16.75 -12.04 -0.87
CA ALA A 92 18.05 -12.55 -1.26
C ALA A 92 17.94 -13.93 -1.93
N ALA A 93 17.21 -14.87 -1.32
CA ALA A 93 16.99 -16.20 -1.92
C ALA A 93 16.26 -16.11 -3.27
N PHE A 94 15.35 -15.15 -3.45
CA PHE A 94 14.65 -14.91 -4.71
C PHE A 94 15.59 -14.40 -5.79
N THR A 95 16.40 -13.37 -5.52
CA THR A 95 17.38 -12.85 -6.49
C THR A 95 18.49 -13.84 -6.78
N ASP A 96 18.94 -14.62 -5.79
CA ASP A 96 19.92 -15.69 -5.96
C ASP A 96 19.42 -16.77 -6.93
N SER A 97 18.12 -17.05 -6.97
CA SER A 97 17.55 -18.01 -7.93
C SER A 97 17.66 -17.56 -9.39
N TYR A 98 17.86 -16.27 -9.61
CA TYR A 98 18.15 -15.69 -10.93
C TYR A 98 19.66 -15.45 -11.16
N GLY A 99 20.49 -15.68 -10.15
CA GLY A 99 21.93 -15.40 -10.20
C GLY A 99 22.25 -13.89 -10.24
N VAL A 100 21.38 -13.06 -9.66
CA VAL A 100 21.45 -11.58 -9.75
C VAL A 100 21.77 -10.97 -8.40
N GLU A 101 22.70 -10.01 -8.41
CA GLU A 101 22.95 -9.09 -7.32
C GLU A 101 22.36 -7.72 -7.70
N THR A 102 21.43 -7.20 -6.87
CA THR A 102 20.75 -5.93 -7.18
C THR A 102 21.59 -4.73 -6.76
N ASP A 103 21.71 -3.73 -7.65
CA ASP A 103 22.48 -2.49 -7.43
C ASP A 103 21.85 -1.58 -6.37
N ARG A 104 20.53 -1.59 -6.28
CA ARG A 104 19.76 -0.76 -5.36
C ARG A 104 18.61 -1.55 -4.76
N ARG A 105 18.39 -1.38 -3.47
CA ARG A 105 17.24 -1.96 -2.77
C ARG A 105 16.40 -0.89 -2.08
N CYS A 106 15.09 -1.09 -2.06
CA CYS A 106 14.12 -0.31 -1.32
C CYS A 106 13.22 -1.25 -0.52
N SER A 107 12.74 -0.81 0.63
CA SER A 107 11.75 -1.56 1.38
C SER A 107 10.68 -0.63 1.94
N GLY A 108 9.48 -1.17 2.15
CA GLY A 108 8.37 -0.42 2.70
C GLY A 108 7.23 -1.34 3.13
N LEU A 109 6.26 -0.76 3.80
CA LEU A 109 5.06 -1.48 4.20
C LEU A 109 3.95 -1.28 3.17
N ILE A 110 3.15 -2.31 2.95
CA ILE A 110 1.98 -2.30 2.07
C ILE A 110 0.75 -2.58 2.94
N PRO A 111 -0.16 -1.61 3.10
CA PRO A 111 -1.34 -1.80 3.93
C PRO A 111 -2.41 -2.58 3.17
N ILE A 112 -2.98 -3.58 3.81
CA ILE A 112 -4.02 -4.44 3.23
C ILE A 112 -5.27 -4.40 4.10
N GLY A 113 -6.41 -4.13 3.46
CA GLY A 113 -7.70 -4.09 4.12
C GLY A 113 -7.93 -2.79 4.88
N PRO A 114 -8.78 -1.91 4.35
CA PRO A 114 -9.01 -0.60 4.94
C PRO A 114 -9.63 -0.72 6.31
N PRO A 115 -9.30 0.20 7.23
CA PRO A 115 -9.88 0.26 8.55
C PRO A 115 -11.40 0.53 8.50
N ALA A 116 -12.06 0.35 9.64
CA ALA A 116 -13.51 0.56 9.77
C ALA A 116 -13.92 2.00 9.45
N SER A 117 -13.09 2.98 9.80
CA SER A 117 -13.26 4.38 9.44
C SER A 117 -11.92 4.99 9.00
N VAL A 118 -11.97 5.89 8.03
CA VAL A 118 -10.83 6.70 7.57
C VAL A 118 -11.09 8.21 7.78
N THR A 119 -12.13 8.54 8.52
CA THR A 119 -12.50 9.92 8.85
C THR A 119 -12.74 10.09 10.35
N SER A 120 -12.41 11.24 10.90
CA SER A 120 -12.66 11.66 12.27
C SER A 120 -12.81 13.18 12.28
N ASP A 121 -13.70 13.73 13.11
CA ASP A 121 -14.01 15.16 13.26
C ASP A 121 -13.65 16.07 12.08
N ARG A 122 -12.37 16.46 11.99
CA ARG A 122 -11.80 17.35 10.98
C ARG A 122 -10.64 16.71 10.21
N THR A 123 -10.53 15.38 10.24
CA THR A 123 -9.43 14.64 9.63
C THR A 123 -9.96 13.55 8.72
N PHE A 124 -9.31 13.36 7.59
CA PHE A 124 -9.55 12.22 6.69
C PHE A 124 -8.24 11.66 6.15
N LEU A 125 -8.24 10.38 5.83
CA LEU A 125 -7.08 9.66 5.32
C LEU A 125 -7.26 9.34 3.84
N LEU A 126 -6.14 9.30 3.11
CA LEU A 126 -6.04 9.00 1.69
C LEU A 126 -4.92 8.00 1.40
N GLY A 127 -5.08 7.21 0.35
CA GLY A 127 -4.06 6.29 -0.15
C GLY A 127 -3.68 5.24 0.88
N ASP A 128 -2.38 5.01 1.06
CA ASP A 128 -1.86 4.00 1.99
C ASP A 128 -2.19 4.30 3.45
N ALA A 129 -2.31 5.57 3.84
CA ALA A 129 -2.76 5.95 5.18
C ALA A 129 -4.18 5.42 5.48
N ALA A 130 -5.02 5.29 4.46
CA ALA A 130 -6.37 4.74 4.50
C ALA A 130 -6.44 3.26 4.05
N ALA A 131 -5.31 2.61 3.78
CA ALA A 131 -5.22 1.27 3.18
C ALA A 131 -6.08 1.12 1.90
N GLN A 132 -6.11 2.14 1.05
CA GLN A 132 -6.78 2.13 -0.24
C GLN A 132 -5.87 1.47 -1.29
N THR A 133 -5.60 0.18 -1.08
CA THR A 133 -4.71 -0.64 -1.90
C THR A 133 -5.44 -1.87 -2.43
N LYS A 134 -4.97 -2.40 -3.56
CA LYS A 134 -5.44 -3.68 -4.11
C LYS A 134 -4.90 -4.84 -3.28
N PRO A 135 -5.74 -5.64 -2.64
CA PRO A 135 -5.26 -6.71 -1.74
C PRO A 135 -4.40 -7.78 -2.41
N PHE A 136 -4.62 -8.05 -3.71
CA PHE A 136 -3.88 -9.07 -4.45
C PHE A 136 -2.51 -8.60 -4.95
N THR A 137 -2.37 -7.32 -5.31
CA THR A 137 -1.17 -6.81 -5.97
C THR A 137 -0.41 -5.78 -5.15
N GLY A 138 -0.99 -5.32 -4.03
CA GLY A 138 -0.41 -4.22 -3.24
C GLY A 138 -0.44 -2.86 -3.94
N GLY A 139 -1.02 -2.77 -5.15
CA GLY A 139 -1.05 -1.54 -5.94
C GLY A 139 -1.99 -0.49 -5.34
N GLY A 140 -1.44 0.61 -4.80
CA GLY A 140 -2.19 1.68 -4.13
C GLY A 140 -2.48 2.92 -5.00
N ILE A 141 -1.65 3.20 -6.02
CA ILE A 141 -1.68 4.47 -6.75
C ILE A 141 -3.07 4.77 -7.32
N ARG A 142 -3.65 3.85 -8.09
CA ARG A 142 -4.96 4.05 -8.71
C ARG A 142 -6.06 4.27 -7.66
N TYR A 143 -6.05 3.49 -6.58
CA TYR A 143 -7.07 3.58 -5.55
C TYR A 143 -6.92 4.85 -4.71
N GLY A 144 -5.69 5.24 -4.39
CA GLY A 144 -5.41 6.51 -3.75
C GLY A 144 -5.86 7.70 -4.59
N MET A 145 -5.61 7.67 -5.92
CA MET A 145 -6.09 8.71 -6.84
C MET A 145 -7.62 8.75 -6.92
N THR A 146 -8.29 7.59 -7.00
CA THR A 146 -9.75 7.51 -6.99
C THR A 146 -10.33 8.08 -5.69
N ALA A 147 -9.74 7.74 -4.56
CA ALA A 147 -10.17 8.27 -3.27
C ALA A 147 -9.93 9.78 -3.14
N ALA A 148 -8.81 10.28 -3.68
CA ALA A 148 -8.52 11.71 -3.71
C ALA A 148 -9.54 12.50 -4.57
N ASP A 149 -9.97 11.91 -5.69
CA ASP A 149 -11.01 12.47 -6.54
C ASP A 149 -12.38 12.53 -5.83
N HIS A 150 -12.74 11.48 -5.09
CA HIS A 150 -13.91 11.52 -4.20
C HIS A 150 -13.78 12.58 -3.10
N ALA A 151 -12.62 12.68 -2.46
CA ALA A 151 -12.40 13.70 -1.44
C ALA A 151 -12.57 15.11 -2.01
N ALA A 152 -12.04 15.38 -3.21
CA ALA A 152 -12.15 16.67 -3.87
C ALA A 152 -13.58 17.05 -4.25
N ARG A 153 -14.44 16.06 -4.52
CA ARG A 153 -15.84 16.29 -4.90
C ARG A 153 -16.79 16.39 -3.71
N GLU A 154 -16.54 15.60 -2.67
CA GLU A 154 -17.50 15.43 -1.58
C GLU A 154 -17.19 16.31 -0.36
N ILE A 155 -15.91 16.70 -0.15
CA ILE A 155 -15.51 17.42 1.05
C ILE A 155 -15.65 18.93 0.87
N ASP A 156 -16.49 19.55 1.71
CA ASP A 156 -16.49 21.00 1.93
C ASP A 156 -15.66 21.31 3.18
N PRO A 157 -14.53 22.02 3.07
CA PRO A 157 -13.74 22.40 4.24
C PRO A 157 -14.48 23.30 5.24
N ALA A 158 -15.59 23.92 4.86
CA ALA A 158 -16.42 24.71 5.76
C ALA A 158 -17.39 23.84 6.57
N ASP A 159 -17.76 22.66 6.04
CA ASP A 159 -18.67 21.70 6.69
C ASP A 159 -17.97 20.34 6.92
N PRO A 160 -17.41 20.07 8.10
CA PRO A 160 -16.80 18.78 8.42
C PRO A 160 -17.74 17.57 8.33
N GLY A 161 -19.06 17.78 8.35
CA GLY A 161 -20.06 16.72 8.16
C GLY A 161 -19.92 16.02 6.82
N THR A 162 -19.40 16.70 5.80
CA THR A 162 -19.16 16.16 4.46
C THR A 162 -18.05 15.10 4.38
N LEU A 163 -17.26 14.94 5.44
CA LEU A 163 -16.27 13.84 5.53
C LEU A 163 -16.95 12.46 5.48
N ALA A 164 -18.17 12.35 6.01
CA ALA A 164 -18.95 11.12 5.91
C ALA A 164 -19.41 10.84 4.47
N ASP A 165 -19.63 11.87 3.65
CA ASP A 165 -19.97 11.72 2.22
C ASP A 165 -18.78 11.17 1.45
N TYR A 166 -17.58 11.70 1.69
CA TYR A 166 -16.33 11.16 1.16
C TYR A 166 -16.17 9.68 1.53
N GLU A 167 -16.32 9.31 2.79
CA GLU A 167 -16.15 7.93 3.22
C GLU A 167 -17.15 6.99 2.54
N ARG A 168 -18.40 7.40 2.40
CA ARG A 168 -19.44 6.64 1.66
C ARG A 168 -19.12 6.52 0.18
N ALA A 169 -18.64 7.59 -0.45
CA ALA A 169 -18.39 7.64 -1.89
C ALA A 169 -17.28 6.68 -2.31
N TRP A 170 -16.08 6.78 -1.72
CA TRP A 170 -14.98 5.89 -2.08
C TRP A 170 -15.28 4.42 -1.71
N ARG A 171 -15.95 4.16 -0.57
CA ARG A 171 -16.33 2.79 -0.19
C ARG A 171 -17.36 2.17 -1.14
N ARG A 172 -18.24 2.97 -1.72
CA ARG A 172 -19.18 2.51 -2.73
C ARG A 172 -18.49 2.16 -4.04
N ASP A 173 -17.52 2.95 -4.44
CA ASP A 173 -16.78 2.79 -5.70
C ASP A 173 -15.77 1.62 -5.60
N ILE A 174 -14.76 1.73 -4.77
CA ILE A 174 -13.66 0.75 -4.70
C ILE A 174 -13.70 -0.17 -3.47
N GLY A 175 -14.46 0.17 -2.44
CA GLY A 175 -14.47 -0.57 -1.17
C GLY A 175 -14.99 -2.00 -1.29
N ARG A 176 -15.89 -2.29 -2.24
CA ARG A 176 -16.36 -3.66 -2.50
C ARG A 176 -15.25 -4.52 -3.09
N GLU A 177 -14.52 -3.99 -4.08
CA GLU A 177 -13.40 -4.68 -4.72
C GLU A 177 -12.31 -4.99 -3.69
N ILE A 178 -11.97 -4.01 -2.84
CA ILE A 178 -10.97 -4.19 -1.78
C ILE A 178 -11.40 -5.29 -0.80
N ARG A 179 -12.64 -5.28 -0.34
CA ARG A 179 -13.13 -6.30 0.61
C ARG A 179 -13.14 -7.71 0.01
N LEU A 180 -13.62 -7.85 -1.22
CA LEU A 180 -13.65 -9.14 -1.91
C LEU A 180 -12.23 -9.64 -2.19
N GLY A 181 -11.34 -8.76 -2.61
CA GLY A 181 -9.93 -9.08 -2.80
C GLY A 181 -9.23 -9.53 -1.51
N ALA A 182 -9.47 -8.83 -0.39
CA ALA A 182 -8.92 -9.21 0.91
C ALA A 182 -9.45 -10.58 1.39
N ALA A 183 -10.74 -10.87 1.17
CA ALA A 183 -11.34 -12.17 1.48
C ALA A 183 -10.76 -13.29 0.60
N GLY A 184 -10.61 -13.05 -0.71
CA GLY A 184 -10.03 -14.03 -1.64
C GLY A 184 -8.56 -14.34 -1.32
N ARG A 185 -7.78 -13.33 -0.89
CA ARG A 185 -6.39 -13.54 -0.47
C ARG A 185 -6.24 -14.47 0.74
N ARG A 186 -7.18 -14.44 1.69
CA ARG A 186 -7.20 -15.38 2.80
C ARG A 186 -7.40 -16.82 2.33
N GLY A 187 -8.19 -17.02 1.28
CA GLY A 187 -8.38 -18.35 0.67
C GLY A 187 -7.13 -18.90 -0.01
N HIS A 188 -6.28 -18.04 -0.57
CA HIS A 188 -5.00 -18.43 -1.18
C HIS A 188 -3.95 -18.93 -0.15
N SER A 189 -4.13 -18.59 1.11
CA SER A 189 -3.26 -19.02 2.22
C SER A 189 -3.63 -20.39 2.80
N LEU A 190 -4.67 -21.04 2.29
CA LEU A 190 -5.06 -22.38 2.73
C LEU A 190 -4.07 -23.41 2.12
N PRO A 191 -3.60 -24.39 2.92
CA PRO A 191 -2.80 -25.49 2.38
C PRO A 191 -3.63 -26.18 1.30
N GLY A 192 -2.99 -26.42 0.14
CA GLY A 192 -3.62 -27.19 -0.92
C GLY A 192 -4.04 -28.58 -0.42
N PRO A 193 -4.99 -29.24 -1.07
CA PRO A 193 -5.33 -30.60 -0.72
C PRO A 193 -4.09 -31.49 -0.82
N LEU A 194 -3.84 -32.27 0.24
CA LEU A 194 -2.81 -33.30 0.33
C LEU A 194 -2.99 -34.36 -0.76
#